data_1f23e0f28ff2e954eb0dbb1ba3cf2d0a
#
_entry.id   1f23e0f28ff2e954eb0dbb1ba3cf2d0a
#
_cell.length_a   1.000
_cell.length_b   1.000
_cell.length_c   1.000
_cell.angle_alpha   90.00
_cell.angle_beta   90.00
_cell.angle_gamma   90.00
#
_symmetry.space_group_name_H-M   'P 1'
#
loop_
_entity.id
_entity.type
_entity.pdbx_description
1 polymer ?
#
loop_
_entity_poly.entity_id
_entity_poly.type
_entity_poly.pdbx_seq_one_letter_code
_entity_poly.pdbx_strand_id
1 'polypeptide(L)'
;MLFNGLNTPHWHTNGLLSGFKSKEYGGRGFSQLVFDDSTGQNRAQIYSSTANSYLHIGYLIDHSGNTRGSYLGTGFDLKTDSWGTLRAGQGLYVSTYARGGTSSQPLDVKEATQHLIDSGGVIQRRSLAAVDGKAEALDVAQSAIKDFASATQSNVQGTQSGGRTAGGGSGSANGFSQPIMLLASPAGIGLSSQQSLHAAATEHINLVSGSSTYVSTAKSWIASIGETLSFFVQNAGIKLFAGKGKVELQAQSDNIEITADKTVKVVSTADAVDVMAQKEITLRAGGATIRLSGGNIYVHAPGTVEVKGAQHVFDGPASENASAQLASAKSCAQQMGAAAQSGAALV
;
A
#
# COMPACT_ATOMS: atom_id res chain seq x y z
N MET A 1 4.25 -9.84 50.55
CA MET A 1 3.39 -9.05 51.43
C MET A 1 2.02 -9.02 50.80
N LEU A 2 1.04 -9.76 51.33
CA LEU A 2 -0.34 -9.72 50.90
C LEU A 2 -0.89 -8.31 51.11
N PHE A 3 -1.76 -7.84 50.21
CA PHE A 3 -2.40 -6.54 50.29
C PHE A 3 -3.34 -6.49 51.52
N ASN A 4 -2.82 -6.18 52.68
CA ASN A 4 -3.65 -5.87 53.84
C ASN A 4 -4.03 -4.40 53.80
N GLY A 5 -5.20 -4.11 53.24
CA GLY A 5 -5.76 -2.77 53.24
C GLY A 5 -6.33 -2.40 54.61
N LEU A 6 -5.99 -1.20 55.08
CA LEU A 6 -6.67 -0.56 56.20
C LEU A 6 -8.08 -0.12 55.80
N ASN A 7 -9.02 -0.23 56.73
CA ASN A 7 -10.46 0.04 56.59
C ASN A 7 -10.84 1.37 55.93
N THR A 8 -10.82 1.41 54.59
CA THR A 8 -11.44 2.48 53.82
C THR A 8 -12.48 1.87 52.84
N PRO A 9 -13.60 2.52 52.53
CA PRO A 9 -14.71 1.96 51.80
C PRO A 9 -14.37 1.49 50.39
N HIS A 10 -13.20 1.78 49.87
CA HIS A 10 -12.75 1.43 48.52
C HIS A 10 -11.53 0.49 48.49
N TRP A 11 -11.11 -0.01 49.62
CA TRP A 11 -9.97 -0.92 49.75
C TRP A 11 -10.41 -2.37 49.64
N HIS A 12 -9.60 -3.21 49.03
CA HIS A 12 -9.84 -4.65 48.88
C HIS A 12 -9.67 -5.35 50.24
N THR A 13 -10.61 -5.17 51.14
CA THR A 13 -10.59 -5.77 52.51
C THR A 13 -11.24 -7.13 52.59
N ASN A 14 -11.87 -7.60 51.52
CA ASN A 14 -12.72 -8.78 51.50
C ASN A 14 -12.03 -10.06 50.99
N GLY A 15 -10.70 -10.08 50.87
CA GLY A 15 -9.95 -11.26 50.45
C GLY A 15 -10.07 -11.62 48.97
N LEU A 16 -10.63 -10.78 48.12
CA LEU A 16 -10.81 -11.01 46.70
C LEU A 16 -9.54 -10.70 45.87
N LEU A 17 -8.60 -9.94 46.45
CA LEU A 17 -7.31 -9.67 45.80
C LEU A 17 -6.24 -10.59 46.35
N SER A 18 -5.50 -11.22 45.48
CA SER A 18 -4.30 -11.98 45.77
C SER A 18 -3.13 -11.54 44.89
N GLY A 19 -1.89 -11.72 45.35
CA GLY A 19 -0.72 -11.36 44.53
C GLY A 19 0.50 -10.91 45.34
N PHE A 20 1.45 -10.32 44.63
CA PHE A 20 2.71 -9.84 45.18
C PHE A 20 2.94 -8.38 44.79
N LYS A 21 3.47 -7.60 45.76
CA LYS A 21 3.97 -6.26 45.51
C LYS A 21 5.37 -6.14 46.11
N SER A 22 6.32 -5.80 45.28
CA SER A 22 7.69 -5.49 45.70
C SER A 22 7.84 -4.02 46.08
N LYS A 23 9.01 -3.66 46.55
CA LYS A 23 9.43 -2.29 46.77
C LYS A 23 10.85 -2.14 46.24
N GLU A 24 11.12 -1.03 45.61
CA GLU A 24 12.45 -0.67 45.17
C GLU A 24 13.39 -0.50 46.37
N TYR A 25 14.60 -1.04 46.24
CA TYR A 25 15.62 -0.88 47.29
C TYR A 25 16.10 0.58 47.33
N GLY A 26 15.88 1.25 48.46
CA GLY A 26 16.26 2.65 48.65
C GLY A 26 15.39 3.68 47.90
N GLY A 27 14.36 3.24 47.14
CA GLY A 27 13.51 4.10 46.34
C GLY A 27 12.02 4.02 46.69
N ARG A 28 11.18 4.61 45.80
CA ARG A 28 9.71 4.61 45.95
C ARG A 28 9.01 3.70 44.93
N GLY A 29 9.73 3.20 43.96
CA GLY A 29 9.20 2.34 42.90
C GLY A 29 8.74 0.97 43.41
N PHE A 30 7.92 0.29 42.61
CA PHE A 30 7.43 -1.06 42.92
C PHE A 30 7.04 -1.80 41.67
N SER A 31 7.03 -3.11 41.76
CA SER A 31 6.40 -3.99 40.79
C SER A 31 5.35 -4.85 41.47
N GLN A 32 4.29 -5.22 40.75
CA GLN A 32 3.22 -6.04 41.34
C GLN A 32 2.64 -7.04 40.33
N LEU A 33 2.19 -8.17 40.89
CA LEU A 33 1.31 -9.13 40.26
C LEU A 33 0.03 -9.20 41.08
N VAL A 34 -1.13 -8.99 40.46
CA VAL A 34 -2.44 -8.97 41.12
C VAL A 34 -3.39 -9.88 40.39
N PHE A 35 -4.11 -10.70 41.15
CA PHE A 35 -5.33 -11.39 40.73
C PHE A 35 -6.51 -10.81 41.52
N ASP A 36 -7.60 -10.51 40.85
CA ASP A 36 -8.81 -9.93 41.43
C ASP A 36 -9.99 -10.82 41.02
N ASP A 37 -10.53 -11.53 41.99
CA ASP A 37 -11.62 -12.51 41.83
C ASP A 37 -13.00 -11.91 42.14
N SER A 38 -13.15 -10.58 42.04
CA SER A 38 -14.44 -9.91 42.21
C SER A 38 -15.48 -10.47 41.28
N THR A 39 -16.67 -10.77 41.82
CA THR A 39 -17.76 -11.42 41.09
C THR A 39 -18.10 -10.68 39.79
N GLY A 40 -18.04 -11.35 38.62
CA GLY A 40 -18.26 -10.79 37.32
C GLY A 40 -17.20 -9.81 36.84
N GLN A 41 -16.07 -9.65 37.55
CA GLN A 41 -15.03 -8.67 37.27
C GLN A 41 -13.62 -9.26 37.42
N ASN A 42 -13.46 -10.55 37.11
CA ASN A 42 -12.17 -11.23 37.20
C ASN A 42 -11.11 -10.55 36.32
N ARG A 43 -9.93 -10.29 36.88
CA ARG A 43 -8.82 -9.71 36.17
C ARG A 43 -7.46 -10.15 36.74
N ALA A 44 -6.45 -10.09 35.89
CA ALA A 44 -5.06 -10.20 36.28
C ALA A 44 -4.27 -8.97 35.81
N GLN A 45 -3.27 -8.58 36.60
CA GLN A 45 -2.41 -7.44 36.32
C GLN A 45 -0.96 -7.75 36.63
N ILE A 46 -0.07 -7.47 35.70
CA ILE A 46 1.37 -7.33 35.93
C ILE A 46 1.70 -5.87 35.70
N TYR A 47 2.33 -5.23 36.70
CA TYR A 47 2.62 -3.79 36.67
C TYR A 47 4.00 -3.48 37.21
N SER A 48 4.65 -2.49 36.63
CA SER A 48 5.84 -1.83 37.18
C SER A 48 5.62 -0.32 37.20
N SER A 49 5.94 0.32 38.31
CA SER A 49 5.89 1.79 38.44
C SER A 49 6.92 2.50 37.54
N THR A 50 7.93 1.79 37.05
CA THR A 50 8.89 2.33 36.09
C THR A 50 8.21 2.48 34.76
N ALA A 51 8.09 3.73 34.28
CA ALA A 51 7.41 4.10 33.03
C ALA A 51 5.99 3.51 32.90
N ASN A 52 5.26 3.33 34.02
CA ASN A 52 3.90 2.81 34.03
C ASN A 52 3.69 1.59 33.12
N SER A 53 4.62 0.64 33.17
CA SER A 53 4.59 -0.54 32.29
C SER A 53 3.67 -1.60 32.87
N TYR A 54 2.69 -2.05 32.08
CA TYR A 54 1.76 -3.07 32.55
C TYR A 54 1.16 -3.96 31.47
N LEU A 55 0.70 -5.12 31.91
CA LEU A 55 -0.23 -5.99 31.21
C LEU A 55 -1.46 -6.21 32.10
N HIS A 56 -2.62 -5.76 31.66
CA HIS A 56 -3.92 -6.07 32.26
C HIS A 56 -4.69 -7.07 31.40
N ILE A 57 -5.37 -8.00 32.02
CA ILE A 57 -6.18 -9.04 31.36
C ILE A 57 -7.51 -9.19 32.08
N GLY A 58 -8.61 -9.32 31.33
CA GLY A 58 -9.95 -9.57 31.84
C GLY A 58 -10.81 -8.32 31.97
N TYR A 59 -11.39 -8.07 33.10
CA TYR A 59 -12.23 -6.90 33.37
C TYR A 59 -11.35 -5.71 33.76
N LEU A 60 -11.10 -4.81 32.82
CA LEU A 60 -10.16 -3.70 33.01
C LEU A 60 -10.77 -2.57 33.82
N ILE A 61 -10.08 -2.15 34.85
CA ILE A 61 -10.46 -1.00 35.68
C ILE A 61 -9.27 -0.07 35.90
N ASP A 62 -9.54 1.19 36.16
CA ASP A 62 -8.55 2.08 36.76
C ASP A 62 -8.19 1.55 38.14
N HIS A 63 -6.92 1.29 38.38
CA HIS A 63 -6.41 0.73 39.61
C HIS A 63 -5.23 1.57 40.11
N SER A 64 -5.52 2.55 40.92
CA SER A 64 -4.54 3.43 41.56
C SER A 64 -4.33 3.04 43.01
N GLY A 65 -3.11 2.70 43.34
CA GLY A 65 -2.79 2.20 44.68
C GLY A 65 -3.48 0.86 44.98
N ASN A 66 -4.33 0.79 45.99
CA ASN A 66 -5.19 -0.35 46.34
C ASN A 66 -6.68 -0.07 46.09
N THR A 67 -6.99 0.95 45.31
CA THR A 67 -8.36 1.39 45.07
C THR A 67 -8.85 0.92 43.72
N ARG A 68 -10.04 0.31 43.68
CA ARG A 68 -10.76 0.00 42.45
C ARG A 68 -11.41 1.29 41.93
N GLY A 69 -11.05 1.69 40.73
CA GLY A 69 -11.62 2.84 40.01
C GLY A 69 -12.65 2.46 38.97
N SER A 70 -12.83 3.33 37.99
CA SER A 70 -13.81 3.18 36.93
C SER A 70 -13.49 2.03 35.97
N TYR A 71 -14.53 1.51 35.32
CA TYR A 71 -14.42 0.52 34.26
C TYR A 71 -13.76 1.12 33.01
N LEU A 72 -12.78 0.42 32.44
CA LEU A 72 -12.02 0.84 31.27
C LEU A 72 -12.27 -0.06 30.03
N GLY A 73 -12.88 -1.23 30.22
CA GLY A 73 -13.14 -2.18 29.14
C GLY A 73 -12.94 -3.63 29.56
N THR A 74 -13.05 -4.54 28.60
CA THR A 74 -12.81 -5.98 28.78
C THR A 74 -11.88 -6.49 27.70
N GLY A 75 -10.90 -7.32 28.05
CA GLY A 75 -9.91 -7.88 27.13
C GLY A 75 -8.50 -7.84 27.71
N PHE A 76 -7.54 -7.34 26.95
CA PHE A 76 -6.19 -7.09 27.45
C PHE A 76 -5.71 -5.68 27.09
N ASP A 77 -4.86 -5.11 27.93
CA ASP A 77 -4.15 -3.85 27.68
C ASP A 77 -2.66 -4.05 28.02
N LEU A 78 -1.80 -3.89 27.02
CA LEU A 78 -0.34 -3.91 27.15
C LEU A 78 0.20 -2.51 26.86
N LYS A 79 0.74 -1.86 27.89
CA LYS A 79 1.10 -0.43 27.82
C LYS A 79 2.39 -0.12 28.54
N THR A 80 3.10 0.89 28.04
CA THR A 80 4.23 1.54 28.71
C THR A 80 4.33 3.00 28.28
N ASP A 81 4.81 3.88 29.15
CA ASP A 81 5.14 5.27 28.82
C ASP A 81 6.57 5.41 28.24
N SER A 82 7.26 4.28 27.99
CA SER A 82 8.60 4.23 27.40
C SER A 82 8.57 3.42 26.10
N TRP A 83 9.62 2.68 25.79
CA TRP A 83 9.73 1.90 24.56
C TRP A 83 9.08 0.53 24.69
N GLY A 84 8.37 0.12 23.63
CA GLY A 84 7.82 -1.24 23.50
C GLY A 84 8.37 -1.95 22.26
N THR A 85 8.50 -3.28 22.35
CA THR A 85 8.83 -4.14 21.21
C THR A 85 8.02 -5.42 21.26
N LEU A 86 7.52 -5.85 20.09
CA LEU A 86 6.89 -7.15 19.90
C LEU A 86 7.65 -7.87 18.78
N ARG A 87 8.31 -8.97 19.10
CA ARG A 87 9.11 -9.76 18.16
C ARG A 87 8.77 -11.24 18.26
N ALA A 88 8.65 -11.88 17.11
CA ALA A 88 8.48 -13.32 17.01
C ALA A 88 9.35 -13.85 15.85
N GLY A 89 10.39 -14.64 16.15
CA GLY A 89 11.39 -15.08 15.17
C GLY A 89 10.86 -16.05 14.11
N GLN A 90 9.72 -16.71 14.36
CA GLN A 90 9.08 -17.65 13.42
C GLN A 90 7.89 -17.02 12.68
N GLY A 91 7.54 -15.75 12.97
CA GLY A 91 6.45 -15.02 12.38
C GLY A 91 5.48 -14.44 13.40
N LEU A 92 4.69 -13.45 12.99
CA LEU A 92 3.74 -12.73 13.83
C LEU A 92 2.39 -12.61 13.12
N TYR A 93 1.31 -13.00 13.80
CA TYR A 93 -0.06 -12.80 13.34
C TYR A 93 -0.80 -11.81 14.26
N VAL A 94 -1.31 -10.74 13.68
CA VAL A 94 -2.16 -9.76 14.37
C VAL A 94 -3.52 -9.73 13.66
N SER A 95 -4.60 -10.03 14.39
CA SER A 95 -5.90 -10.22 13.76
C SER A 95 -7.05 -9.81 14.65
N THR A 96 -8.15 -9.43 14.01
CA THR A 96 -9.47 -9.23 14.62
C THR A 96 -10.46 -10.35 14.25
N TYR A 97 -10.02 -11.43 13.59
CA TYR A 97 -10.82 -12.63 13.42
C TYR A 97 -10.99 -13.36 14.76
N ALA A 98 -12.22 -13.44 15.23
CA ALA A 98 -12.50 -14.10 16.51
C ALA A 98 -12.21 -15.61 16.43
N ARG A 99 -11.63 -16.15 17.50
CA ARG A 99 -11.49 -17.61 17.74
C ARG A 99 -12.07 -17.92 19.10
N GLY A 100 -13.15 -18.67 19.12
CA GLY A 100 -13.78 -19.10 20.38
C GLY A 100 -13.03 -20.25 21.03
N GLY A 101 -13.09 -20.29 22.38
CA GLY A 101 -12.57 -21.39 23.21
C GLY A 101 -11.05 -21.38 23.38
N THR A 102 -10.61 -22.24 24.29
CA THR A 102 -9.18 -22.37 24.67
C THR A 102 -8.39 -23.35 23.81
N SER A 103 -9.05 -24.05 22.88
CA SER A 103 -8.46 -25.10 22.06
C SER A 103 -8.13 -24.65 20.63
N SER A 104 -8.40 -23.40 20.27
CA SER A 104 -8.04 -22.85 18.96
C SER A 104 -6.53 -22.65 18.84
N GLN A 105 -6.00 -22.94 17.65
CA GLN A 105 -4.58 -22.78 17.40
C GLN A 105 -4.23 -21.28 17.27
N PRO A 106 -3.12 -20.81 17.87
CA PRO A 106 -2.72 -19.40 17.82
C PRO A 106 -2.54 -18.88 16.38
N LEU A 107 -1.98 -19.68 15.48
CA LEU A 107 -1.76 -19.35 14.08
C LEU A 107 -2.82 -19.95 13.15
N ASP A 108 -4.09 -19.95 13.54
CA ASP A 108 -5.18 -20.26 12.64
C ASP A 108 -5.48 -19.05 11.75
N VAL A 109 -4.91 -19.04 10.55
CA VAL A 109 -4.91 -17.92 9.59
C VAL A 109 -5.79 -18.20 8.35
N LYS A 110 -6.69 -19.16 8.42
CA LYS A 110 -7.47 -19.66 7.26
C LYS A 110 -8.13 -18.54 6.46
N GLU A 111 -8.79 -17.62 7.10
CA GLU A 111 -9.51 -16.53 6.41
C GLU A 111 -8.53 -15.55 5.74
N ALA A 112 -7.44 -15.21 6.42
CA ALA A 112 -6.41 -14.35 5.85
C ALA A 112 -5.74 -15.01 4.64
N THR A 113 -5.41 -16.30 4.74
CA THR A 113 -4.87 -17.08 3.62
C THR A 113 -5.86 -17.17 2.46
N GLN A 114 -7.14 -17.43 2.72
CA GLN A 114 -8.16 -17.46 1.67
C GLN A 114 -8.27 -16.11 0.96
N HIS A 115 -8.24 -15.02 1.70
CA HIS A 115 -8.27 -13.67 1.13
C HIS A 115 -7.04 -13.38 0.24
N LEU A 116 -5.86 -13.89 0.60
CA LEU A 116 -4.67 -13.81 -0.27
C LEU A 116 -4.83 -14.61 -1.56
N ILE A 117 -5.39 -15.82 -1.47
CA ILE A 117 -5.69 -16.68 -2.63
C ILE A 117 -6.69 -15.99 -3.56
N ASP A 118 -7.77 -15.44 -3.01
CA ASP A 118 -8.79 -14.72 -3.77
C ASP A 118 -8.20 -13.48 -4.47
N SER A 119 -7.30 -12.76 -3.81
CA SER A 119 -6.55 -11.64 -4.38
C SER A 119 -5.65 -12.09 -5.54
N GLY A 120 -4.99 -13.25 -5.42
CA GLY A 120 -4.26 -13.89 -6.52
C GLY A 120 -5.17 -14.19 -7.72
N GLY A 121 -6.40 -14.63 -7.48
CA GLY A 121 -7.42 -14.81 -8.53
C GLY A 121 -7.85 -13.51 -9.21
N VAL A 122 -7.88 -12.38 -8.48
CA VAL A 122 -8.12 -11.05 -9.08
C VAL A 122 -6.97 -10.69 -10.02
N ILE A 123 -5.72 -10.83 -9.57
CA ILE A 123 -4.53 -10.56 -10.40
C ILE A 123 -4.57 -11.41 -11.67
N GLN A 124 -4.82 -12.71 -11.56
CA GLN A 124 -4.86 -13.63 -12.69
C GLN A 124 -5.88 -13.20 -13.77
N ARG A 125 -7.11 -12.90 -13.35
CA ARG A 125 -8.14 -12.43 -14.31
C ARG A 125 -7.76 -11.12 -14.97
N ARG A 126 -7.09 -10.21 -14.28
CA ARG A 126 -6.63 -8.95 -14.85
C ARG A 126 -5.43 -9.14 -15.77
N SER A 127 -4.50 -10.04 -15.43
CA SER A 127 -3.36 -10.43 -16.27
C SER A 127 -3.85 -10.99 -17.62
N LEU A 128 -4.76 -11.96 -17.60
CA LEU A 128 -5.33 -12.54 -18.83
C LEU A 128 -6.01 -11.46 -19.70
N ALA A 129 -6.82 -10.59 -19.10
CA ALA A 129 -7.47 -9.52 -19.85
C ALA A 129 -6.46 -8.50 -20.42
N ALA A 130 -5.37 -8.23 -19.73
CA ALA A 130 -4.29 -7.36 -20.23
C ALA A 130 -3.58 -7.99 -21.41
N VAL A 131 -3.21 -9.27 -21.34
CA VAL A 131 -2.58 -10.02 -22.44
C VAL A 131 -3.48 -10.09 -23.68
N ASP A 132 -4.78 -10.36 -23.51
CA ASP A 132 -5.76 -10.30 -24.60
C ASP A 132 -5.82 -8.91 -25.25
N GLY A 133 -5.68 -7.85 -24.44
CA GLY A 133 -5.58 -6.46 -24.87
C GLY A 133 -4.18 -6.04 -25.36
N LYS A 134 -3.23 -6.97 -25.48
CA LYS A 134 -1.83 -6.74 -25.85
C LYS A 134 -1.08 -5.77 -24.93
N ALA A 135 -1.44 -5.78 -23.66
CA ALA A 135 -0.76 -5.08 -22.58
C ALA A 135 0.06 -6.06 -21.73
N GLU A 136 0.83 -5.52 -20.78
CA GLU A 136 1.73 -6.31 -19.92
C GLU A 136 0.99 -7.28 -19.00
N ALA A 137 1.53 -8.49 -18.88
CA ALA A 137 1.08 -9.49 -17.92
C ALA A 137 1.44 -9.12 -16.49
N LEU A 138 0.67 -9.64 -15.51
CA LEU A 138 0.90 -9.46 -14.08
C LEU A 138 1.44 -10.73 -13.38
N ASP A 139 2.16 -11.57 -14.12
CA ASP A 139 2.57 -12.90 -13.66
C ASP A 139 3.50 -12.86 -12.45
N VAL A 140 4.40 -11.87 -12.39
CA VAL A 140 5.29 -11.64 -11.25
C VAL A 140 4.49 -11.33 -9.98
N ALA A 141 3.51 -10.42 -10.06
CA ALA A 141 2.64 -10.07 -8.95
C ALA A 141 1.79 -11.26 -8.49
N GLN A 142 1.31 -12.08 -9.43
CA GLN A 142 0.55 -13.30 -9.14
C GLN A 142 1.40 -14.34 -8.42
N SER A 143 2.62 -14.57 -8.87
CA SER A 143 3.55 -15.50 -8.22
C SER A 143 3.89 -15.05 -6.81
N ALA A 144 4.24 -13.79 -6.61
CA ALA A 144 4.59 -13.26 -5.31
C ALA A 144 3.47 -13.41 -4.26
N ILE A 145 2.20 -13.12 -4.61
CA ILE A 145 1.08 -13.29 -3.68
C ILE A 145 0.76 -14.77 -3.40
N LYS A 146 0.93 -15.63 -4.40
CA LYS A 146 0.76 -17.09 -4.24
C LYS A 146 1.81 -17.68 -3.30
N ASP A 147 3.06 -17.30 -3.45
CA ASP A 147 4.16 -17.75 -2.60
C ASP A 147 3.96 -17.25 -1.16
N PHE A 148 3.54 -16.01 -0.97
CA PHE A 148 3.21 -15.48 0.33
C PHE A 148 2.03 -16.25 0.97
N ALA A 149 0.95 -16.50 0.23
CA ALA A 149 -0.18 -17.30 0.71
C ALA A 149 0.24 -18.72 1.10
N SER A 150 1.11 -19.34 0.31
CA SER A 150 1.66 -20.68 0.60
C SER A 150 2.52 -20.68 1.87
N ALA A 151 3.27 -19.62 2.12
CA ALA A 151 4.11 -19.49 3.32
C ALA A 151 3.28 -19.38 4.62
N THR A 152 1.99 -19.03 4.55
CA THR A 152 1.09 -19.05 5.71
C THR A 152 0.57 -20.44 6.07
N GLN A 153 0.78 -21.45 5.24
CA GLN A 153 0.23 -22.79 5.36
C GLN A 153 1.32 -23.81 5.69
N SER A 154 1.74 -23.84 6.94
CA SER A 154 2.71 -24.79 7.44
C SER A 154 2.27 -25.41 8.76
N ASN A 155 2.93 -26.46 9.17
CA ASN A 155 2.69 -27.13 10.45
C ASN A 155 3.99 -27.36 11.19
N VAL A 156 3.95 -27.16 12.51
CA VAL A 156 5.04 -27.47 13.44
C VAL A 156 4.66 -28.68 14.27
N GLN A 157 5.56 -29.60 14.41
CA GLN A 157 5.33 -30.80 15.23
C GLN A 157 5.63 -30.52 16.71
N GLY A 158 4.70 -30.89 17.56
CA GLY A 158 4.92 -30.92 19.00
C GLY A 158 5.88 -32.02 19.40
N THR A 159 6.50 -31.86 20.55
CA THR A 159 7.43 -32.87 21.09
C THR A 159 6.67 -34.15 21.44
N GLN A 160 7.25 -35.30 21.13
CA GLN A 160 6.73 -36.58 21.60
C GLN A 160 6.88 -36.69 23.12
N SER A 161 5.81 -37.09 23.80
CA SER A 161 5.90 -37.36 25.22
C SER A 161 6.73 -38.63 25.46
N GLY A 162 7.68 -38.61 26.39
CA GLY A 162 8.52 -39.74 26.75
C GLY A 162 8.74 -39.86 28.25
N GLY A 163 8.92 -41.08 28.73
CA GLY A 163 9.24 -41.38 30.11
C GLY A 163 8.12 -41.04 31.09
N ARG A 164 8.41 -40.25 32.14
CA ARG A 164 7.47 -39.88 33.20
C ARG A 164 6.65 -38.64 32.92
N THR A 165 6.62 -38.16 31.67
CA THR A 165 5.88 -36.95 31.29
C THR A 165 4.37 -37.24 31.30
N ALA A 166 3.57 -36.32 31.80
CA ALA A 166 2.12 -36.38 31.69
C ALA A 166 1.70 -36.41 30.22
N GLY A 167 0.63 -37.14 29.88
CA GLY A 167 0.11 -37.23 28.51
C GLY A 167 -0.27 -35.86 27.95
N GLY A 168 -0.27 -35.72 26.63
CA GLY A 168 -0.59 -34.50 25.91
C GLY A 168 0.65 -33.74 25.39
N GLY A 169 0.44 -32.64 24.72
CA GLY A 169 1.50 -31.78 24.15
C GLY A 169 2.14 -32.31 22.87
N SER A 170 1.68 -33.48 22.37
CA SER A 170 2.09 -34.05 21.08
C SER A 170 1.11 -33.64 19.95
N GLY A 171 1.45 -33.95 18.71
CA GLY A 171 0.66 -33.60 17.53
C GLY A 171 1.25 -32.43 16.75
N SER A 172 0.45 -31.82 15.89
CA SER A 172 0.90 -30.69 15.04
C SER A 172 0.10 -29.43 15.33
N ALA A 173 0.75 -28.29 15.15
CA ALA A 173 0.14 -26.98 15.22
C ALA A 173 0.41 -26.19 13.93
N ASN A 174 -0.45 -25.24 13.61
CA ASN A 174 -0.23 -24.33 12.50
C ASN A 174 1.04 -23.49 12.71
N GLY A 175 1.75 -23.23 11.64
CA GLY A 175 2.95 -22.41 11.62
C GLY A 175 3.10 -21.69 10.30
N PHE A 176 4.07 -20.82 10.23
CA PHE A 176 4.53 -20.24 8.98
C PHE A 176 5.81 -20.95 8.52
N SER A 177 5.95 -21.13 7.20
CA SER A 177 7.20 -21.70 6.64
C SER A 177 8.34 -20.67 6.58
N GLN A 178 8.00 -19.37 6.73
CA GLN A 178 8.94 -18.26 6.73
C GLN A 178 8.56 -17.27 7.85
N PRO A 179 9.50 -16.44 8.35
CA PRO A 179 9.22 -15.44 9.39
C PRO A 179 8.45 -14.24 8.82
N ILE A 180 7.18 -14.42 8.56
CA ILE A 180 6.29 -13.37 8.03
C ILE A 180 5.51 -12.64 9.12
N MET A 181 5.15 -11.40 8.85
CA MET A 181 4.20 -10.63 9.64
C MET A 181 2.89 -10.52 8.84
N LEU A 182 1.80 -11.02 9.41
CA LEU A 182 0.47 -11.00 8.80
C LEU A 182 -0.49 -10.17 9.65
N LEU A 183 -1.08 -9.13 9.05
CA LEU A 183 -2.16 -8.36 9.65
C LEU A 183 -3.46 -8.65 8.89
N ALA A 184 -4.50 -9.04 9.59
CA ALA A 184 -5.76 -9.42 8.96
C ALA A 184 -6.98 -8.99 9.77
N SER A 185 -8.02 -8.52 9.07
CA SER A 185 -9.27 -8.09 9.68
C SER A 185 -10.45 -8.38 8.75
N PRO A 186 -11.60 -8.86 9.26
CA PRO A 186 -12.83 -9.01 8.46
C PRO A 186 -13.47 -7.68 8.06
N ALA A 187 -13.18 -6.59 8.75
CA ALA A 187 -13.80 -5.28 8.50
C ALA A 187 -12.85 -4.29 7.82
N GLY A 188 -11.63 -4.15 8.29
CA GLY A 188 -10.67 -3.22 7.69
C GLY A 188 -9.43 -3.01 8.55
N ILE A 189 -8.38 -2.47 7.92
CA ILE A 189 -7.12 -2.07 8.55
C ILE A 189 -6.88 -0.62 8.20
N GLY A 190 -6.79 0.25 9.22
CA GLY A 190 -6.44 1.65 9.07
C GLY A 190 -4.96 1.89 9.39
N LEU A 191 -4.25 2.57 8.49
CA LEU A 191 -2.89 3.06 8.72
C LEU A 191 -2.93 4.58 8.69
N SER A 192 -2.58 5.24 9.79
CA SER A 192 -2.64 6.70 9.92
C SER A 192 -1.40 7.22 10.64
N SER A 193 -0.84 8.31 10.13
CA SER A 193 0.28 9.02 10.72
C SER A 193 0.08 10.52 10.58
N GLN A 194 0.52 11.30 11.57
CA GLN A 194 0.49 12.76 11.50
C GLN A 194 1.59 13.34 10.60
N GLN A 195 2.62 12.57 10.28
CA GLN A 195 3.73 13.03 9.46
C GLN A 195 3.84 12.20 8.17
N SER A 196 4.49 11.07 8.21
CA SER A 196 4.80 10.28 7.02
C SER A 196 4.47 8.81 7.21
N LEU A 197 4.04 8.17 6.15
CA LEU A 197 3.91 6.73 6.03
C LEU A 197 4.88 6.24 4.96
N HIS A 198 5.86 5.41 5.34
CA HIS A 198 6.83 4.81 4.43
C HIS A 198 6.53 3.34 4.23
N ALA A 199 6.41 2.92 2.98
CA ALA A 199 6.35 1.51 2.59
C ALA A 199 7.52 1.21 1.65
N ALA A 200 8.39 0.28 2.04
CA ALA A 200 9.56 -0.12 1.26
C ALA A 200 9.68 -1.63 1.24
N ALA A 201 9.97 -2.19 0.09
CA ALA A 201 10.26 -3.60 -0.11
C ALA A 201 11.44 -3.74 -1.06
N THR A 202 12.29 -4.75 -0.83
CA THR A 202 13.43 -5.05 -1.71
C THR A 202 12.97 -5.61 -3.05
N GLU A 203 11.83 -6.33 -3.06
CA GLU A 203 11.32 -7.00 -4.26
C GLU A 203 10.04 -6.32 -4.75
N HIS A 204 8.89 -6.61 -4.16
CA HIS A 204 7.59 -6.21 -4.71
C HIS A 204 6.68 -5.54 -3.69
N ILE A 205 5.91 -4.53 -4.13
CA ILE A 205 4.75 -4.00 -3.43
C ILE A 205 3.51 -4.29 -4.29
N ASN A 206 2.68 -5.24 -3.85
CA ASN A 206 1.45 -5.60 -4.53
C ASN A 206 0.25 -4.93 -3.87
N LEU A 207 -0.47 -4.10 -4.62
CA LEU A 207 -1.71 -3.47 -4.21
C LEU A 207 -2.87 -4.09 -5.00
N VAL A 208 -3.69 -4.89 -4.35
CA VAL A 208 -4.80 -5.62 -4.97
C VAL A 208 -6.11 -5.20 -4.31
N SER A 209 -7.07 -4.77 -5.13
CA SER A 209 -8.41 -4.44 -4.67
C SER A 209 -9.46 -5.19 -5.49
N GLY A 210 -10.44 -5.78 -4.83
CA GLY A 210 -11.59 -6.41 -5.49
C GLY A 210 -12.57 -5.40 -6.09
N SER A 211 -12.45 -4.12 -5.76
CA SER A 211 -13.28 -3.03 -6.26
C SER A 211 -12.42 -1.87 -6.78
N SER A 212 -12.16 -0.86 -6.00
CA SER A 212 -11.51 0.37 -6.45
C SER A 212 -10.31 0.73 -5.59
N THR A 213 -9.31 1.35 -6.20
CA THR A 213 -8.17 1.98 -5.51
C THR A 213 -8.22 3.48 -5.76
N TYR A 214 -8.27 4.28 -4.69
CA TYR A 214 -8.29 5.74 -4.75
C TYR A 214 -6.97 6.30 -4.24
N VAL A 215 -6.36 7.18 -5.03
CA VAL A 215 -5.16 7.94 -4.65
C VAL A 215 -5.49 9.42 -4.75
N SER A 216 -5.34 10.14 -3.63
CA SER A 216 -5.58 11.58 -3.58
C SER A 216 -4.44 12.26 -2.85
N THR A 217 -3.86 13.30 -3.45
CA THR A 217 -2.75 14.07 -2.87
C THR A 217 -3.05 15.55 -2.97
N ALA A 218 -2.69 16.32 -1.95
CA ALA A 218 -2.88 17.77 -1.94
C ALA A 218 -1.88 18.53 -2.84
N LYS A 219 -0.72 17.93 -3.12
CA LYS A 219 0.34 18.59 -3.90
C LYS A 219 0.74 17.78 -5.12
N SER A 220 1.47 16.69 -4.96
CA SER A 220 2.10 15.99 -6.07
C SER A 220 1.98 14.48 -5.94
N TRP A 221 1.80 13.83 -7.07
CA TRP A 221 2.04 12.41 -7.24
C TRP A 221 3.15 12.23 -8.29
N ILE A 222 4.29 11.66 -7.89
CA ILE A 222 5.48 11.50 -8.71
C ILE A 222 5.80 10.02 -8.78
N ALA A 223 5.98 9.47 -9.98
CA ALA A 223 6.45 8.13 -10.23
C ALA A 223 7.74 8.18 -11.05
N SER A 224 8.79 7.47 -10.60
CA SER A 224 10.02 7.26 -11.36
C SER A 224 10.22 5.76 -11.51
N ILE A 225 10.30 5.28 -12.74
CA ILE A 225 10.25 3.85 -13.09
C ILE A 225 11.44 3.53 -13.98
N GLY A 226 12.20 2.49 -13.62
CA GLY A 226 13.43 2.12 -14.33
C GLY A 226 13.20 1.44 -15.68
N GLU A 227 12.08 0.73 -15.84
CA GLU A 227 11.81 -0.06 -17.05
C GLU A 227 10.48 0.33 -17.71
N THR A 228 9.36 -0.17 -17.25
CA THR A 228 8.07 -0.03 -17.95
C THR A 228 6.98 0.56 -17.07
N LEU A 229 6.23 1.53 -17.59
CA LEU A 229 4.95 1.95 -17.04
C LEU A 229 3.83 1.51 -18.00
N SER A 230 2.96 0.61 -17.57
CA SER A 230 1.84 0.11 -18.35
C SER A 230 0.50 0.39 -17.67
N PHE A 231 -0.45 0.93 -18.42
CA PHE A 231 -1.83 1.12 -17.98
C PHE A 231 -2.77 0.37 -18.93
N PHE A 232 -3.48 -0.60 -18.41
CA PHE A 232 -4.54 -1.30 -19.14
C PHE A 232 -5.90 -1.07 -18.48
N VAL A 233 -6.88 -0.61 -19.26
CA VAL A 233 -8.26 -0.41 -18.82
C VAL A 233 -9.20 -1.16 -19.73
N GLN A 234 -9.82 -2.22 -19.22
CA GLN A 234 -10.61 -3.15 -20.01
C GLN A 234 -11.89 -2.53 -20.62
N ASN A 235 -12.63 -1.71 -19.87
CA ASN A 235 -14.00 -1.35 -20.27
C ASN A 235 -14.27 0.15 -20.41
N ALA A 236 -13.68 1.02 -19.59
CA ALA A 236 -14.11 2.41 -19.47
C ALA A 236 -13.15 3.45 -20.05
N GLY A 237 -11.95 3.03 -20.47
CA GLY A 237 -10.94 3.91 -21.07
C GLY A 237 -10.14 4.73 -20.07
N ILE A 238 -9.19 5.49 -20.59
CA ILE A 238 -8.24 6.33 -19.83
C ILE A 238 -8.58 7.79 -20.10
N LYS A 239 -8.63 8.61 -19.04
CA LYS A 239 -8.88 10.06 -19.11
C LYS A 239 -7.72 10.79 -18.45
N LEU A 240 -7.08 11.68 -19.20
CA LEU A 240 -6.00 12.54 -18.74
C LEU A 240 -6.42 13.99 -18.89
N PHE A 241 -6.59 14.70 -17.76
CA PHE A 241 -7.00 16.10 -17.75
C PHE A 241 -6.01 16.94 -16.96
N ALA A 242 -5.57 18.07 -17.52
CA ALA A 242 -4.89 19.12 -16.80
C ALA A 242 -5.86 20.31 -16.66
N GLY A 243 -6.25 20.66 -15.44
CA GLY A 243 -7.17 21.78 -15.20
C GLY A 243 -6.52 23.14 -15.48
N LYS A 244 -5.21 23.25 -15.23
CA LYS A 244 -4.36 24.39 -15.59
C LYS A 244 -2.99 23.87 -15.99
N GLY A 245 -2.37 24.54 -16.97
CA GLY A 245 -1.09 24.09 -17.53
C GLY A 245 -1.26 23.06 -18.66
N LYS A 246 -0.17 22.56 -19.16
CA LYS A 246 -0.14 21.65 -20.33
C LYS A 246 -0.13 20.17 -19.95
N VAL A 247 -0.62 19.32 -20.82
CA VAL A 247 -0.27 17.90 -20.85
C VAL A 247 0.91 17.74 -21.80
N GLU A 248 2.01 17.18 -21.33
CA GLU A 248 3.24 16.99 -22.09
C GLU A 248 3.53 15.50 -22.26
N LEU A 249 3.65 15.04 -23.50
CA LEU A 249 4.03 13.68 -23.86
C LEU A 249 5.30 13.75 -24.70
N GLN A 250 6.38 13.13 -24.24
CA GLN A 250 7.68 13.20 -24.89
C GLN A 250 8.37 11.85 -24.85
N ALA A 251 8.75 11.33 -26.03
CA ALA A 251 9.73 10.24 -26.15
C ALA A 251 11.08 10.84 -26.57
N GLN A 252 12.12 10.65 -25.76
CA GLN A 252 13.40 11.32 -25.97
C GLN A 252 14.29 10.62 -27.01
N SER A 253 14.15 9.32 -27.16
CA SER A 253 15.02 8.50 -28.03
C SER A 253 14.26 7.57 -28.97
N ASP A 254 12.94 7.55 -28.90
CA ASP A 254 12.10 6.66 -29.71
C ASP A 254 10.78 7.32 -30.12
N ASN A 255 9.87 6.58 -30.72
CA ASN A 255 8.63 7.05 -31.31
C ASN A 255 7.53 7.31 -30.27
N ILE A 256 6.57 8.18 -30.64
CA ILE A 256 5.24 8.22 -30.03
C ILE A 256 4.28 7.67 -31.07
N GLU A 257 3.60 6.57 -30.74
CA GLU A 257 2.59 5.94 -31.59
C GLU A 257 1.19 6.17 -31.02
N ILE A 258 0.28 6.69 -31.86
CA ILE A 258 -1.13 6.90 -31.51
C ILE A 258 -1.99 6.15 -32.49
N THR A 259 -2.63 5.07 -32.05
CA THR A 259 -3.47 4.21 -32.90
C THR A 259 -4.87 4.10 -32.31
N ALA A 260 -5.89 4.23 -33.17
CA ALA A 260 -7.27 4.00 -32.79
C ALA A 260 -7.98 3.18 -33.88
N ASP A 261 -8.84 2.25 -33.45
CA ASP A 261 -9.68 1.47 -34.37
C ASP A 261 -10.66 2.36 -35.19
N LYS A 262 -11.14 3.45 -34.55
CA LYS A 262 -12.13 4.35 -35.18
C LYS A 262 -11.51 5.68 -35.60
N THR A 263 -11.49 6.64 -34.72
CA THR A 263 -11.12 8.02 -35.04
C THR A 263 -10.07 8.53 -34.07
N VAL A 264 -9.02 9.14 -34.61
CA VAL A 264 -8.12 10.03 -33.87
C VAL A 264 -8.54 11.47 -34.15
N LYS A 265 -8.90 12.24 -33.13
CA LYS A 265 -9.33 13.63 -33.29
C LYS A 265 -8.32 14.54 -32.56
N VAL A 266 -7.74 15.48 -33.33
CA VAL A 266 -6.85 16.52 -32.79
C VAL A 266 -7.49 17.86 -33.07
N VAL A 267 -7.78 18.63 -32.00
CA VAL A 267 -8.51 19.93 -32.09
C VAL A 267 -7.91 20.91 -31.15
N SER A 268 -7.57 22.11 -31.64
CA SER A 268 -7.38 23.31 -30.83
C SER A 268 -8.64 24.16 -30.93
N THR A 269 -9.21 24.62 -29.84
CA THR A 269 -10.46 25.39 -29.83
C THR A 269 -10.26 26.90 -29.86
N ALA A 270 -9.07 27.37 -29.53
CA ALA A 270 -8.78 28.81 -29.40
C ALA A 270 -7.54 29.27 -30.16
N ASP A 271 -6.69 28.34 -30.62
CA ASP A 271 -5.41 28.66 -31.25
C ASP A 271 -5.07 27.62 -32.31
N ALA A 272 -3.83 27.48 -32.70
CA ALA A 272 -3.37 26.65 -33.84
C ALA A 272 -3.14 25.18 -33.41
N VAL A 273 -3.08 24.32 -34.44
CA VAL A 273 -2.49 22.98 -34.38
C VAL A 273 -1.22 23.02 -35.24
N ASP A 274 -0.07 23.03 -34.61
CA ASP A 274 1.23 22.99 -35.26
C ASP A 274 1.69 21.55 -35.43
N VAL A 275 1.97 21.15 -36.69
CA VAL A 275 2.54 19.84 -37.03
C VAL A 275 3.86 20.09 -37.75
N MET A 276 4.96 19.70 -37.11
CA MET A 276 6.30 19.99 -37.61
C MET A 276 7.14 18.69 -37.63
N ALA A 277 7.88 18.47 -38.69
CA ALA A 277 8.87 17.41 -38.78
C ALA A 277 10.14 17.88 -39.51
N GLN A 278 11.29 17.42 -39.06
CA GLN A 278 12.55 17.82 -39.64
C GLN A 278 12.76 17.22 -41.07
N LYS A 279 12.23 16.05 -41.34
CA LYS A 279 12.45 15.36 -42.60
C LYS A 279 11.23 15.33 -43.50
N GLU A 280 10.10 14.83 -42.99
CA GLU A 280 8.93 14.58 -43.80
C GLU A 280 7.64 14.61 -42.98
N ILE A 281 6.58 15.21 -43.51
CA ILE A 281 5.20 15.04 -43.09
C ILE A 281 4.43 14.36 -44.21
N THR A 282 3.75 13.26 -43.89
CA THR A 282 2.92 12.54 -44.85
C THR A 282 1.51 12.34 -44.31
N LEU A 283 0.51 12.80 -45.06
CA LEU A 283 -0.91 12.55 -44.81
C LEU A 283 -1.42 11.58 -45.89
N ARG A 284 -2.02 10.45 -45.52
CA ARG A 284 -2.53 9.43 -46.45
C ARG A 284 -3.96 9.04 -46.11
N ALA A 285 -4.80 8.98 -47.15
CA ALA A 285 -6.14 8.44 -47.01
C ALA A 285 -6.66 7.94 -48.41
N GLY A 286 -7.27 6.75 -48.48
CA GLY A 286 -7.92 6.24 -49.68
C GLY A 286 -7.07 6.22 -50.96
N GLY A 287 -5.76 6.02 -50.81
CA GLY A 287 -4.81 6.07 -51.93
C GLY A 287 -4.30 7.47 -52.30
N ALA A 288 -4.90 8.53 -51.76
CA ALA A 288 -4.39 9.90 -51.91
C ALA A 288 -3.32 10.23 -50.88
N THR A 289 -2.37 11.10 -51.23
CA THR A 289 -1.25 11.50 -50.40
C THR A 289 -0.95 12.97 -50.52
N ILE A 290 -0.74 13.67 -49.40
CA ILE A 290 -0.07 14.96 -49.34
C ILE A 290 1.25 14.74 -48.56
N ARG A 291 2.37 15.08 -49.22
CA ARG A 291 3.69 14.87 -48.62
C ARG A 291 4.54 16.15 -48.70
N LEU A 292 5.05 16.60 -47.58
CA LEU A 292 6.03 17.67 -47.50
C LEU A 292 7.39 17.02 -47.24
N SER A 293 8.34 17.17 -48.17
CA SER A 293 9.65 16.52 -48.09
C SER A 293 10.67 17.24 -48.98
N GLY A 294 11.88 17.48 -48.44
CA GLY A 294 12.99 18.08 -49.20
C GLY A 294 12.68 19.46 -49.79
N GLY A 295 11.87 20.27 -49.14
CA GLY A 295 11.46 21.60 -49.60
C GLY A 295 10.35 21.59 -50.66
N ASN A 296 9.73 20.42 -50.92
CA ASN A 296 8.66 20.28 -51.91
C ASN A 296 7.35 19.81 -51.27
N ILE A 297 6.25 20.17 -51.90
CA ILE A 297 4.90 19.69 -51.58
C ILE A 297 4.43 18.80 -52.74
N TYR A 298 4.14 17.54 -52.41
CA TYR A 298 3.61 16.57 -53.37
C TYR A 298 2.16 16.27 -53.08
N VAL A 299 1.28 16.45 -54.05
CA VAL A 299 -0.15 16.12 -53.96
C VAL A 299 -0.47 15.06 -55.00
N HIS A 300 -0.77 13.84 -54.58
CA HIS A 300 -1.09 12.72 -55.46
C HIS A 300 -2.47 12.14 -55.10
N ALA A 301 -3.28 11.87 -56.11
CA ALA A 301 -4.56 11.20 -55.95
C ALA A 301 -4.82 10.27 -57.14
N PRO A 302 -5.42 9.08 -56.93
CA PRO A 302 -5.85 8.22 -58.07
C PRO A 302 -7.07 8.79 -58.82
N GLY A 303 -7.80 9.70 -58.22
CA GLY A 303 -8.94 10.42 -58.78
C GLY A 303 -8.67 11.91 -59.00
N THR A 304 -9.64 12.74 -58.71
CA THR A 304 -9.57 14.19 -58.94
C THR A 304 -8.91 14.92 -57.78
N VAL A 305 -8.06 15.90 -58.05
CA VAL A 305 -7.60 16.91 -57.12
C VAL A 305 -8.40 18.18 -57.39
N GLU A 306 -9.25 18.60 -56.45
CA GLU A 306 -10.06 19.80 -56.56
C GLU A 306 -9.48 20.90 -55.65
N VAL A 307 -9.19 22.06 -56.20
CA VAL A 307 -8.69 23.24 -55.47
C VAL A 307 -9.66 24.40 -55.71
N LYS A 308 -10.33 24.86 -54.65
CA LYS A 308 -11.27 25.98 -54.70
C LYS A 308 -10.74 27.15 -53.88
N GLY A 309 -10.73 28.31 -54.47
CA GLY A 309 -10.35 29.58 -53.80
C GLY A 309 -10.85 30.78 -54.60
N ALA A 310 -11.00 31.92 -53.95
CA ALA A 310 -11.37 33.17 -54.65
C ALA A 310 -10.30 33.65 -55.62
N GLN A 311 -9.04 33.33 -55.36
CA GLN A 311 -7.88 33.58 -56.21
C GLN A 311 -6.88 32.41 -56.08
N HIS A 312 -6.15 32.12 -57.13
CA HIS A 312 -5.01 31.20 -57.15
C HIS A 312 -3.76 31.99 -57.52
N VAL A 313 -2.80 32.15 -56.60
CA VAL A 313 -1.55 32.85 -56.80
C VAL A 313 -0.41 31.89 -56.83
N PHE A 314 0.41 31.93 -57.89
CA PHE A 314 1.63 31.14 -58.04
C PHE A 314 2.80 32.13 -58.15
N ASP A 315 3.50 32.37 -57.04
CA ASP A 315 4.69 33.20 -56.98
C ASP A 315 5.97 32.37 -57.14
N GLY A 316 7.12 33.06 -57.19
CA GLY A 316 8.43 32.44 -57.20
C GLY A 316 8.76 31.68 -55.90
N PRO A 317 9.87 30.95 -55.87
CA PRO A 317 10.25 30.13 -54.71
C PRO A 317 10.47 30.96 -53.47
N ALA A 318 9.87 30.50 -52.32
CA ALA A 318 10.08 31.04 -50.99
C ALA A 318 10.40 29.92 -49.98
N SER A 319 11.10 30.20 -48.95
CA SER A 319 11.37 29.23 -47.87
C SER A 319 11.18 29.83 -46.49
N GLU A 320 10.61 29.06 -45.58
CA GLU A 320 10.52 29.38 -44.15
C GLU A 320 11.36 28.37 -43.37
N ASN A 321 12.13 28.88 -42.38
CA ASN A 321 12.92 28.03 -41.54
C ASN A 321 12.08 27.53 -40.35
N ALA A 322 11.84 26.23 -40.31
CA ALA A 322 11.22 25.57 -39.17
C ALA A 322 12.23 24.65 -38.48
N SER A 323 12.42 24.77 -37.19
CA SER A 323 13.24 23.85 -36.41
C SER A 323 12.46 23.25 -35.25
N ALA A 324 12.24 21.93 -35.34
CA ALA A 324 11.66 21.17 -34.21
C ALA A 324 12.79 20.77 -33.24
N GLN A 325 12.66 21.17 -31.99
CA GLN A 325 13.58 20.79 -30.93
C GLN A 325 12.82 20.07 -29.81
N LEU A 326 13.42 19.01 -29.27
CA LEU A 326 12.94 18.39 -28.05
C LEU A 326 13.12 19.39 -26.88
N ALA A 327 12.09 19.54 -26.07
CA ALA A 327 12.24 20.30 -24.82
C ALA A 327 13.35 19.66 -23.97
N SER A 328 14.35 20.45 -23.58
CA SER A 328 15.42 19.96 -22.73
C SER A 328 14.83 19.56 -21.36
N ALA A 329 14.90 18.29 -21.02
CA ALA A 329 14.62 17.84 -19.66
C ALA A 329 15.60 18.51 -18.70
N LYS A 330 15.11 19.20 -17.68
CA LYS A 330 15.97 19.63 -16.57
C LYS A 330 16.57 18.37 -15.97
N SER A 331 17.89 18.27 -15.93
CA SER A 331 18.55 17.11 -15.32
C SER A 331 18.10 16.96 -13.87
N CYS A 332 18.07 15.73 -13.34
CA CYS A 332 17.75 15.45 -11.94
C CYS A 332 18.57 16.33 -10.97
N ALA A 333 19.83 16.61 -11.31
CA ALA A 333 20.69 17.52 -10.55
C ALA A 333 20.18 18.97 -10.53
N GLN A 334 19.61 19.46 -11.62
CA GLN A 334 19.01 20.81 -11.68
C GLN A 334 17.68 20.90 -10.92
N GLN A 335 16.90 19.82 -10.90
CA GLN A 335 15.66 19.74 -10.10
C GLN A 335 15.99 19.63 -8.60
N MET A 336 17.01 18.87 -8.22
CA MET A 336 17.51 18.78 -6.85
C MET A 336 18.11 20.11 -6.37
N GLY A 337 18.86 20.82 -7.22
CA GLY A 337 19.37 22.15 -6.92
C GLY A 337 18.27 23.19 -6.71
N ALA A 338 17.21 23.16 -7.51
CA ALA A 338 16.06 24.05 -7.36
C ALA A 338 15.24 23.71 -6.09
N ALA A 339 15.10 22.45 -5.74
CA ALA A 339 14.43 22.01 -4.50
C ALA A 339 15.24 22.44 -3.26
N ALA A 340 16.56 22.31 -3.28
CA ALA A 340 17.46 22.76 -2.21
C ALA A 340 17.39 24.30 -2.00
N GLN A 341 17.32 25.07 -3.08
CA GLN A 341 17.18 26.53 -3.00
C GLN A 341 15.80 27.01 -2.53
N SER A 342 14.75 26.24 -2.75
CA SER A 342 13.38 26.55 -2.30
C SER A 342 13.10 26.11 -0.86
N GLY A 343 14.06 25.52 -0.15
CA GLY A 343 13.88 25.01 1.22
C GLY A 343 12.94 23.81 1.32
N ALA A 344 12.62 23.14 0.21
CA ALA A 344 11.93 21.88 0.22
C ALA A 344 12.88 20.81 0.78
N ALA A 345 12.51 20.19 1.91
CA ALA A 345 13.31 19.15 2.50
C ALA A 345 13.47 17.99 1.51
N LEU A 346 14.72 17.67 1.20
CA LEU A 346 15.07 16.38 0.61
C LEU A 346 14.80 15.32 1.69
N VAL A 347 13.73 14.57 1.55
CA VAL A 347 13.47 13.35 2.32
C VAL A 347 13.77 12.18 1.41
#